data_ef6613fe7691f6ad1675b9ef70ae8ca2
#
_entry.id   ef6613fe7691f6ad1675b9ef70ae8ca2
#
_cell.length_a   1.000
_cell.length_b   1.000
_cell.length_c   1.000
_cell.angle_alpha   90.00
_cell.angle_beta   90.00
_cell.angle_gamma   90.00
#
_symmetry.space_group_name_H-M   'P 1'
#
loop_
_entity.id
_entity.type
_entity.pdbx_description
1 polymer ?
#
loop_
_entity_poly.entity_id
_entity_poly.type
_entity_poly.pdbx_seq_one_letter_code
_entity_poly.pdbx_strand_id
1 'polypeptide(L)'
;MSTRNIIFIGLLLLGVVIAMVPENTTKPYKLTAEDMLVEVQGAAEMVTADEVAHWLVSKDPSLQLIDVRTPDEFQKYHLEGAINIPISAILKDEYLDYVDQGIMMNVLYSNGTIGSHQAWMILRQLGFENNYVMQGGLNYWFDTIMNPQKPALTSPDEEFAKYDFRKAASAVFGGGSGVALTAPTQTKADKPKVKRKKKKKAPAGGC
;
A
#
# COMPACT_ATOMS: atom_id res chain seq x y z
N MET A 1 27.24 53.34 14.11
CA MET A 1 27.14 52.47 12.90
C MET A 1 26.22 53.18 11.92
N SER A 2 26.58 53.29 10.65
CA SER A 2 25.68 53.88 9.65
C SER A 2 24.49 52.97 9.41
N THR A 3 23.29 53.54 9.22
CA THR A 3 22.04 52.80 8.90
C THR A 3 22.24 51.82 7.76
N ARG A 4 23.07 52.20 6.78
CA ARG A 4 23.45 51.35 5.64
C ARG A 4 24.16 50.06 6.11
N ASN A 5 25.08 50.14 7.05
CA ASN A 5 25.84 49.00 7.57
C ASN A 5 24.93 48.05 8.37
N ILE A 6 23.97 48.57 9.08
CA ILE A 6 22.96 47.76 9.81
C ILE A 6 22.11 46.94 8.82
N ILE A 7 21.68 47.57 7.72
CA ILE A 7 20.93 46.88 6.67
C ILE A 7 21.75 45.76 6.03
N PHE A 8 23.01 46.02 5.70
CA PHE A 8 23.91 45.01 5.10
C PHE A 8 24.13 43.81 6.05
N ILE A 9 24.32 44.07 7.35
CA ILE A 9 24.48 42.99 8.34
C ILE A 9 23.19 42.22 8.46
N GLY A 10 22.02 42.86 8.47
CA GLY A 10 20.70 42.20 8.50
C GLY A 10 20.49 41.29 7.30
N LEU A 11 20.78 41.75 6.08
CA LEU A 11 20.70 40.95 4.86
C LEU A 11 21.67 39.76 4.85
N LEU A 12 22.87 39.95 5.35
CA LEU A 12 23.87 38.87 5.45
C LEU A 12 23.41 37.79 6.43
N LEU A 13 22.91 38.17 7.59
CA LEU A 13 22.34 37.24 8.57
C LEU A 13 21.15 36.50 8.02
N LEU A 14 20.24 37.18 7.30
CA LEU A 14 19.11 36.53 6.63
C LEU A 14 19.57 35.52 5.61
N GLY A 15 20.61 35.82 4.79
CA GLY A 15 21.19 34.90 3.85
C GLY A 15 21.76 33.64 4.51
N VAL A 16 22.47 33.82 5.66
CA VAL A 16 22.98 32.67 6.43
C VAL A 16 21.83 31.80 6.99
N VAL A 17 20.76 32.41 7.49
CA VAL A 17 19.58 31.67 7.98
C VAL A 17 18.93 30.86 6.85
N ILE A 18 18.76 31.47 5.68
CA ILE A 18 18.20 30.77 4.51
C ILE A 18 19.10 29.62 4.06
N ALA A 19 20.43 29.80 4.07
CA ALA A 19 21.39 28.76 3.70
C ALA A 19 21.43 27.59 4.71
N MET A 20 21.00 27.80 5.95
CA MET A 20 20.90 26.73 6.97
C MET A 20 19.57 25.96 6.92
N VAL A 21 18.57 26.41 6.16
CA VAL A 21 17.30 25.70 6.00
C VAL A 21 17.55 24.43 5.17
N PRO A 22 17.28 23.23 5.70
CA PRO A 22 17.44 21.99 4.93
C PRO A 22 16.60 22.02 3.65
N GLU A 23 17.13 21.53 2.55
CA GLU A 23 16.45 21.52 1.25
C GLU A 23 15.05 20.84 1.30
N ASN A 24 14.88 19.85 2.16
CA ASN A 24 13.63 19.11 2.29
C ASN A 24 12.56 19.74 3.18
N THR A 25 12.82 20.91 3.79
CA THR A 25 11.84 21.56 4.69
C THR A 25 10.59 22.04 3.96
N THR A 26 10.70 22.29 2.67
CA THR A 26 9.60 22.77 1.80
C THR A 26 9.14 21.73 0.78
N LYS A 27 9.82 20.58 0.69
CA LYS A 27 9.47 19.51 -0.25
C LYS A 27 8.52 18.52 0.41
N PRO A 28 7.44 18.07 -0.25
CA PRO A 28 6.53 17.06 0.29
C PRO A 28 7.16 15.66 0.32
N TYR A 29 8.28 15.47 -0.41
CA TYR A 29 8.93 14.17 -0.56
C TYR A 29 9.95 13.92 0.56
N LYS A 30 9.93 12.70 1.10
CA LYS A 30 10.83 12.23 2.17
C LYS A 30 12.07 11.51 1.64
N LEU A 31 11.98 10.90 0.45
CA LEU A 31 13.06 10.16 -0.19
C LEU A 31 13.60 10.91 -1.39
N THR A 32 14.91 10.85 -1.59
CA THR A 32 15.54 11.29 -2.83
C THR A 32 15.30 10.25 -3.95
N ALA A 33 15.62 10.60 -5.19
CA ALA A 33 15.53 9.65 -6.29
C ALA A 33 16.52 8.49 -6.13
N GLU A 34 17.69 8.75 -5.57
CA GLU A 34 18.72 7.75 -5.27
C GLU A 34 18.24 6.78 -4.19
N ASP A 35 17.65 7.27 -3.10
CA ASP A 35 17.10 6.45 -2.03
C ASP A 35 15.98 5.55 -2.57
N MET A 36 15.08 6.12 -3.38
CA MET A 36 13.99 5.36 -4.01
C MET A 36 14.53 4.27 -4.93
N LEU A 37 15.60 4.56 -5.70
CA LEU A 37 16.23 3.57 -6.57
C LEU A 37 16.79 2.38 -5.77
N VAL A 38 17.42 2.66 -4.63
CA VAL A 38 17.95 1.61 -3.75
C VAL A 38 16.82 0.73 -3.19
N GLU A 39 15.72 1.34 -2.76
CA GLU A 39 14.56 0.58 -2.27
C GLU A 39 13.94 -0.31 -3.35
N VAL A 40 13.69 0.24 -4.54
CA VAL A 40 13.15 -0.53 -5.68
C VAL A 40 14.07 -1.68 -6.09
N GLN A 41 15.39 -1.48 -6.05
CA GLN A 41 16.35 -2.55 -6.35
C GLN A 41 16.38 -3.63 -5.26
N GLY A 42 16.15 -3.25 -4.02
CA GLY A 42 16.09 -4.17 -2.88
C GLY A 42 14.86 -5.07 -2.89
N ALA A 43 13.77 -4.63 -3.55
CA ALA A 43 12.49 -5.32 -3.65
C ALA A 43 11.91 -5.81 -2.30
N ALA A 44 12.28 -5.15 -1.20
CA ALA A 44 11.84 -5.51 0.15
C ALA A 44 10.33 -5.27 0.37
N GLU A 45 9.71 -4.46 -0.47
CA GLU A 45 8.28 -4.20 -0.49
C GLU A 45 7.46 -5.32 -1.13
N MET A 46 8.11 -6.24 -1.86
CA MET A 46 7.41 -7.30 -2.58
C MET A 46 7.00 -8.44 -1.65
N VAL A 47 5.72 -8.78 -1.69
CA VAL A 47 5.17 -9.98 -1.05
C VAL A 47 4.62 -10.92 -2.11
N THR A 48 4.76 -12.21 -1.88
CA THR A 48 4.29 -13.23 -2.82
C THR A 48 2.80 -13.52 -2.65
N ALA A 49 2.16 -14.05 -3.69
CA ALA A 49 0.77 -14.50 -3.59
C ALA A 49 0.60 -15.64 -2.55
N ASP A 50 1.63 -16.47 -2.34
CA ASP A 50 1.61 -17.53 -1.33
C ASP A 50 1.57 -16.96 0.10
N GLU A 51 2.36 -15.91 0.39
CA GLU A 51 2.33 -15.22 1.69
C GLU A 51 0.98 -14.56 1.92
N VAL A 52 0.43 -13.86 0.92
CA VAL A 52 -0.90 -13.25 1.01
C VAL A 52 -1.97 -14.32 1.26
N ALA A 53 -1.90 -15.46 0.55
CA ALA A 53 -2.82 -16.57 0.75
C ALA A 53 -2.72 -17.15 2.17
N HIS A 54 -1.49 -17.25 2.71
CA HIS A 54 -1.27 -17.72 4.08
C HIS A 54 -1.91 -16.79 5.11
N TRP A 55 -1.70 -15.47 5.00
CA TRP A 55 -2.31 -14.48 5.91
C TRP A 55 -3.84 -14.48 5.83
N LEU A 56 -4.40 -14.60 4.61
CA LEU A 56 -5.85 -14.68 4.43
C LEU A 56 -6.46 -15.96 5.04
N VAL A 57 -5.82 -17.12 4.82
CA VAL A 57 -6.27 -18.39 5.40
C VAL A 57 -6.18 -18.38 6.93
N SER A 58 -5.09 -17.80 7.47
CA SER A 58 -4.92 -17.66 8.91
C SER A 58 -5.76 -16.54 9.54
N LYS A 59 -6.43 -15.73 8.72
CA LYS A 59 -7.20 -14.54 9.13
C LYS A 59 -6.38 -13.58 9.98
N ASP A 60 -5.17 -13.27 9.51
CA ASP A 60 -4.26 -12.37 10.21
C ASP A 60 -4.90 -10.98 10.37
N PRO A 61 -5.11 -10.51 11.61
CA PRO A 61 -5.78 -9.23 11.84
C PRO A 61 -4.91 -8.01 11.49
N SER A 62 -3.62 -8.20 11.28
CA SER A 62 -2.70 -7.12 10.88
C SER A 62 -2.70 -6.88 9.36
N LEU A 63 -3.27 -7.79 8.57
CA LEU A 63 -3.34 -7.66 7.12
C LEU A 63 -4.46 -6.72 6.69
N GLN A 64 -4.13 -5.75 5.85
CA GLN A 64 -5.08 -4.92 5.10
C GLN A 64 -4.80 -5.04 3.61
N LEU A 65 -5.75 -5.56 2.85
CA LEU A 65 -5.65 -5.63 1.39
C LEU A 65 -6.21 -4.36 0.76
N ILE A 66 -5.45 -3.76 -0.16
CA ILE A 66 -5.85 -2.55 -0.88
C ILE A 66 -5.81 -2.83 -2.40
N ASP A 67 -6.98 -2.82 -3.02
CA ASP A 67 -7.11 -2.92 -4.47
C ASP A 67 -6.99 -1.53 -5.10
N VAL A 68 -5.92 -1.32 -5.88
CA VAL A 68 -5.65 -0.01 -6.50
C VAL A 68 -6.24 0.14 -7.91
N ARG A 69 -7.03 -0.84 -8.35
CA ARG A 69 -7.72 -0.81 -9.64
C ARG A 69 -8.94 0.12 -9.60
N THR A 70 -9.56 0.28 -10.77
CA THR A 70 -10.79 1.05 -10.89
C THR A 70 -11.94 0.40 -10.10
N PRO A 71 -12.95 1.19 -9.65
CA PRO A 71 -14.13 0.64 -8.98
C PRO A 71 -14.88 -0.41 -9.80
N ASP A 72 -14.92 -0.25 -11.12
CA ASP A 72 -15.59 -1.19 -12.02
C ASP A 72 -14.86 -2.56 -12.07
N GLU A 73 -13.53 -2.55 -12.00
CA GLU A 73 -12.73 -3.79 -11.93
C GLU A 73 -12.89 -4.45 -10.56
N PHE A 74 -12.86 -3.66 -9.49
CA PHE A 74 -13.09 -4.13 -8.13
C PHE A 74 -14.47 -4.80 -7.97
N GLN A 75 -15.49 -4.20 -8.52
CA GLN A 75 -16.85 -4.77 -8.48
C GLN A 75 -16.98 -6.11 -9.20
N LYS A 76 -16.21 -6.31 -10.27
CA LYS A 76 -16.23 -7.59 -11.02
C LYS A 76 -15.60 -8.72 -10.22
N TYR A 77 -14.47 -8.46 -9.59
CA TYR A 77 -13.78 -9.40 -8.72
C TYR A 77 -12.77 -8.67 -7.84
N HIS A 78 -12.67 -9.04 -6.58
CA HIS A 78 -11.64 -8.60 -5.64
C HIS A 78 -11.36 -9.69 -4.61
N LEU A 79 -10.22 -9.60 -3.92
CA LEU A 79 -9.91 -10.49 -2.81
C LEU A 79 -10.80 -10.16 -1.60
N GLU A 80 -11.22 -11.21 -0.88
CA GLU A 80 -12.10 -11.05 0.28
C GLU A 80 -11.47 -10.12 1.32
N GLY A 81 -12.26 -9.17 1.82
CA GLY A 81 -11.83 -8.17 2.80
C GLY A 81 -11.02 -7.01 2.24
N ALA A 82 -10.77 -6.97 0.93
CA ALA A 82 -10.04 -5.88 0.31
C ALA A 82 -10.83 -4.56 0.29
N ILE A 83 -10.10 -3.44 0.43
CA ILE A 83 -10.62 -2.09 0.30
C ILE A 83 -10.23 -1.57 -1.09
N ASN A 84 -11.16 -0.96 -1.83
CA ASN A 84 -10.84 -0.32 -3.10
C ASN A 84 -10.37 1.11 -2.88
N ILE A 85 -9.13 1.38 -3.21
CA ILE A 85 -8.52 2.72 -3.23
C ILE A 85 -7.84 2.90 -4.58
N PRO A 86 -8.56 3.39 -5.61
CA PRO A 86 -7.99 3.56 -6.94
C PRO A 86 -6.73 4.43 -6.90
N ILE A 87 -5.71 4.07 -7.70
CA ILE A 87 -4.45 4.82 -7.74
C ILE A 87 -4.67 6.31 -8.02
N SER A 88 -5.68 6.67 -8.81
CA SER A 88 -6.04 8.06 -9.11
C SER A 88 -6.59 8.83 -7.90
N ALA A 89 -6.96 8.14 -6.84
CA ALA A 89 -7.57 8.71 -5.64
C ALA A 89 -6.74 8.46 -4.36
N ILE A 90 -5.60 7.78 -4.47
CA ILE A 90 -4.84 7.26 -3.33
C ILE A 90 -4.35 8.35 -2.36
N LEU A 91 -4.18 9.58 -2.84
CA LEU A 91 -3.74 10.73 -2.04
C LEU A 91 -4.90 11.63 -1.57
N LYS A 92 -6.16 11.23 -1.76
CA LYS A 92 -7.28 12.00 -1.22
C LYS A 92 -7.37 11.83 0.30
N ASP A 93 -7.73 12.89 0.98
CA ASP A 93 -7.85 12.94 2.46
C ASP A 93 -8.68 11.79 3.04
N GLU A 94 -9.70 11.32 2.31
CA GLU A 94 -10.57 10.22 2.73
C GLU A 94 -9.85 8.86 2.84
N TYR A 95 -8.70 8.69 2.15
CA TYR A 95 -7.94 7.44 2.10
C TYR A 95 -6.62 7.50 2.87
N LEU A 96 -6.15 8.69 3.26
CA LEU A 96 -4.86 8.84 3.95
C LEU A 96 -4.78 8.02 5.23
N ASP A 97 -5.86 7.96 6.00
CA ASP A 97 -5.93 7.17 7.25
C ASP A 97 -5.68 5.65 7.02
N TYR A 98 -5.84 5.16 5.79
CA TYR A 98 -5.57 3.75 5.43
C TYR A 98 -4.12 3.53 5.04
N VAL A 99 -3.50 4.47 4.32
CA VAL A 99 -2.18 4.29 3.71
C VAL A 99 -1.05 4.96 4.50
N ASP A 100 -1.35 5.98 5.33
CA ASP A 100 -0.39 6.65 6.24
C ASP A 100 -0.63 6.20 7.68
N GLN A 101 -0.33 4.93 7.96
CA GLN A 101 -0.50 4.34 9.29
C GLN A 101 0.57 3.27 9.56
N GLY A 102 0.88 3.03 10.83
CA GLY A 102 1.95 2.12 11.27
C GLY A 102 1.45 0.85 11.98
N ILE A 103 0.14 0.56 11.93
CA ILE A 103 -0.46 -0.53 12.70
C ILE A 103 -0.68 -1.78 11.85
N MET A 104 -1.19 -1.57 10.63
CA MET A 104 -1.52 -2.66 9.72
C MET A 104 -0.49 -2.78 8.60
N MET A 105 -0.29 -3.98 8.12
CA MET A 105 0.47 -4.27 6.93
C MET A 105 -0.45 -4.12 5.71
N ASN A 106 -0.27 -3.05 4.96
CA ASN A 106 -1.04 -2.80 3.74
C ASN A 106 -0.44 -3.56 2.57
N VAL A 107 -1.18 -4.46 1.96
CA VAL A 107 -0.77 -5.13 0.73
C VAL A 107 -1.56 -4.57 -0.44
N LEU A 108 -0.87 -3.78 -1.26
CA LEU A 108 -1.42 -3.19 -2.47
C LEU A 108 -1.42 -4.23 -3.60
N TYR A 109 -2.52 -4.35 -4.32
CA TYR A 109 -2.58 -5.20 -5.49
C TYR A 109 -3.36 -4.57 -6.65
N SER A 110 -3.04 -5.01 -7.86
CA SER A 110 -3.78 -4.69 -9.09
C SER A 110 -3.90 -5.95 -9.95
N ASN A 111 -4.19 -5.83 -11.25
CA ASN A 111 -4.19 -7.00 -12.14
C ASN A 111 -2.81 -7.65 -12.28
N GLY A 112 -1.74 -6.84 -12.27
CA GLY A 112 -0.34 -7.27 -12.26
C GLY A 112 0.47 -6.46 -11.25
N THR A 113 1.81 -6.57 -11.26
CA THR A 113 2.68 -5.86 -10.32
C THR A 113 2.72 -4.35 -10.58
N ILE A 114 2.67 -3.91 -11.84
CA ILE A 114 3.01 -2.53 -12.23
C ILE A 114 2.11 -1.49 -11.53
N GLY A 115 0.79 -1.68 -11.56
CA GLY A 115 -0.14 -0.69 -10.99
C GLY A 115 0.00 -0.53 -9.48
N SER A 116 0.14 -1.63 -8.76
CA SER A 116 0.34 -1.61 -7.31
C SER A 116 1.72 -1.07 -6.93
N HIS A 117 2.76 -1.37 -7.72
CA HIS A 117 4.10 -0.84 -7.50
C HIS A 117 4.16 0.68 -7.73
N GLN A 118 3.46 1.19 -8.75
CA GLN A 118 3.31 2.64 -8.94
C GLN A 118 2.63 3.32 -7.75
N ALA A 119 1.58 2.72 -7.20
CA ALA A 119 0.92 3.23 -6.00
C ALA A 119 1.88 3.23 -4.81
N TRP A 120 2.61 2.13 -4.58
CA TRP A 120 3.63 2.03 -3.54
C TRP A 120 4.71 3.11 -3.67
N MET A 121 5.27 3.33 -4.87
CA MET A 121 6.28 4.37 -5.09
C MET A 121 5.78 5.77 -4.70
N ILE A 122 4.52 6.09 -5.00
CA ILE A 122 3.91 7.38 -4.63
C ILE A 122 3.83 7.49 -3.10
N LEU A 123 3.33 6.46 -2.42
CA LEU A 123 3.18 6.44 -0.97
C LEU A 123 4.54 6.49 -0.26
N ARG A 124 5.49 5.71 -0.74
CA ARG A 124 6.83 5.62 -0.16
C ARG A 124 7.60 6.93 -0.29
N GLN A 125 7.46 7.63 -1.43
CA GLN A 125 8.07 8.95 -1.64
C GLN A 125 7.52 10.01 -0.67
N LEU A 126 6.27 9.88 -0.22
CA LEU A 126 5.70 10.72 0.82
C LEU A 126 6.11 10.28 2.24
N GLY A 127 6.80 9.15 2.36
CA GLY A 127 7.27 8.58 3.61
C GLY A 127 6.23 7.73 4.32
N PHE A 128 5.22 7.24 3.63
CA PHE A 128 4.25 6.31 4.17
C PHE A 128 4.86 4.91 4.18
N GLU A 129 4.97 4.35 5.35
CA GLU A 129 5.55 3.04 5.62
C GLU A 129 4.48 1.95 5.68
N ASN A 130 4.89 0.70 5.88
CA ASN A 130 3.99 -0.47 5.98
C ASN A 130 3.07 -0.71 4.78
N ASN A 131 3.45 -0.21 3.60
CA ASN A 131 2.81 -0.51 2.34
C ASN A 131 3.68 -1.49 1.55
N TYR A 132 3.10 -2.60 1.12
CA TYR A 132 3.74 -3.69 0.38
C TYR A 132 3.01 -3.93 -0.93
N VAL A 133 3.62 -4.67 -1.85
CA VAL A 133 3.10 -4.93 -3.19
C VAL A 133 2.96 -6.42 -3.42
N MET A 134 1.77 -6.89 -3.76
CA MET A 134 1.57 -8.29 -4.15
C MET A 134 2.17 -8.53 -5.54
N GLN A 135 3.22 -9.35 -5.58
CA GLN A 135 3.91 -9.71 -6.81
C GLN A 135 2.98 -10.44 -7.77
N GLY A 136 2.97 -10.02 -9.03
CA GLY A 136 2.14 -10.60 -10.08
C GLY A 136 0.67 -10.23 -10.02
N GLY A 137 0.21 -9.62 -8.92
CA GLY A 137 -1.18 -9.16 -8.75
C GLY A 137 -2.21 -10.29 -8.91
N LEU A 138 -3.43 -9.93 -9.27
CA LEU A 138 -4.53 -10.90 -9.43
C LEU A 138 -4.29 -11.92 -10.53
N ASN A 139 -3.58 -11.57 -11.61
CA ASN A 139 -3.29 -12.55 -12.67
C ASN A 139 -2.48 -13.72 -12.11
N TYR A 140 -1.41 -13.40 -11.36
CA TYR A 140 -0.59 -14.44 -10.74
C TYR A 140 -1.33 -15.17 -9.61
N TRP A 141 -2.17 -14.47 -8.85
CA TRP A 141 -3.06 -15.08 -7.86
C TRP A 141 -3.96 -16.15 -8.49
N PHE A 142 -4.61 -15.83 -9.62
CA PHE A 142 -5.45 -16.79 -10.33
C PHE A 142 -4.66 -17.99 -10.85
N ASP A 143 -3.48 -17.76 -11.41
CA ASP A 143 -2.66 -18.83 -12.00
C ASP A 143 -2.06 -19.75 -10.94
N THR A 144 -1.75 -19.22 -9.74
CA THR A 144 -1.00 -19.97 -8.74
C THR A 144 -1.84 -20.43 -7.56
N ILE A 145 -2.71 -19.57 -7.03
CA ILE A 145 -3.52 -19.89 -5.84
C ILE A 145 -4.86 -20.49 -6.25
N MET A 146 -5.55 -19.89 -7.24
CA MET A 146 -6.87 -20.39 -7.64
C MET A 146 -6.79 -21.64 -8.53
N ASN A 147 -5.76 -21.74 -9.39
CA ASN A 147 -5.56 -22.84 -10.34
C ASN A 147 -4.15 -23.43 -10.21
N PRO A 148 -3.75 -23.98 -9.05
CA PRO A 148 -2.40 -24.47 -8.84
C PRO A 148 -2.08 -25.64 -9.76
N GLN A 149 -0.93 -25.56 -10.45
CA GLN A 149 -0.45 -26.61 -11.34
C GLN A 149 0.37 -27.64 -10.55
N LYS A 150 0.06 -28.93 -10.79
CA LYS A 150 0.79 -30.01 -10.14
C LYS A 150 2.23 -30.06 -10.65
N PRO A 151 3.25 -30.13 -9.76
CA PRO A 151 4.65 -30.25 -10.16
C PRO A 151 4.93 -31.55 -10.94
N ALA A 152 6.00 -31.55 -11.73
CA ALA A 152 6.49 -32.78 -12.35
C ALA A 152 6.97 -33.78 -11.28
N LEU A 153 6.91 -35.08 -11.57
CA LEU A 153 7.33 -36.12 -10.63
C LEU A 153 8.81 -36.02 -10.22
N THR A 154 9.61 -35.32 -11.01
CA THR A 154 11.04 -35.06 -10.77
C THR A 154 11.32 -33.76 -10.04
N SER A 155 10.28 -32.99 -9.70
CA SER A 155 10.42 -31.74 -8.95
C SER A 155 10.88 -32.00 -7.51
N PRO A 156 11.59 -31.06 -6.87
CA PRO A 156 11.94 -31.12 -5.46
C PRO A 156 10.69 -31.21 -4.54
N ASP A 157 10.86 -31.80 -3.36
CA ASP A 157 9.78 -31.96 -2.38
C ASP A 157 9.15 -30.64 -1.96
N GLU A 158 9.91 -29.54 -1.97
CA GLU A 158 9.42 -28.19 -1.68
C GLU A 158 8.33 -27.72 -2.65
N GLU A 159 8.45 -28.10 -3.93
CA GLU A 159 7.45 -27.77 -4.95
C GLU A 159 6.13 -28.53 -4.70
N PHE A 160 6.21 -29.77 -4.22
CA PHE A 160 5.03 -30.54 -3.85
C PHE A 160 4.36 -29.95 -2.60
N ALA A 161 5.13 -29.56 -1.58
CA ALA A 161 4.59 -28.93 -0.38
C ALA A 161 3.90 -27.60 -0.72
N LYS A 162 4.50 -26.81 -1.60
CA LYS A 162 3.93 -25.55 -2.11
C LYS A 162 2.63 -25.80 -2.89
N TYR A 163 2.62 -26.81 -3.75
CA TYR A 163 1.41 -27.21 -4.48
C TYR A 163 0.30 -27.64 -3.54
N ASP A 164 0.58 -28.46 -2.53
CA ASP A 164 -0.40 -28.94 -1.56
C ASP A 164 -0.99 -27.78 -0.76
N PHE A 165 -0.17 -26.82 -0.33
CA PHE A 165 -0.63 -25.57 0.30
C PHE A 165 -1.56 -24.79 -0.63
N ARG A 166 -1.15 -24.53 -1.87
CA ARG A 166 -1.95 -23.79 -2.86
C ARG A 166 -3.27 -24.47 -3.16
N LYS A 167 -3.27 -25.80 -3.25
CA LYS A 167 -4.48 -26.60 -3.45
C LYS A 167 -5.46 -26.47 -2.28
N ALA A 168 -4.94 -26.49 -1.06
CA ALA A 168 -5.75 -26.27 0.14
C ALA A 168 -6.31 -24.84 0.19
N ALA A 169 -5.49 -23.84 -0.09
CA ALA A 169 -5.89 -22.43 -0.16
C ALA A 169 -6.93 -22.19 -1.26
N SER A 170 -6.74 -22.78 -2.45
CA SER A 170 -7.73 -22.74 -3.55
C SER A 170 -9.11 -23.19 -3.09
N ALA A 171 -9.20 -24.27 -2.32
CA ALA A 171 -10.47 -24.76 -1.81
C ALA A 171 -11.15 -23.75 -0.85
N VAL A 172 -10.36 -23.01 -0.06
CA VAL A 172 -10.87 -21.96 0.84
C VAL A 172 -11.43 -20.76 0.05
N PHE A 173 -10.74 -20.37 -1.02
CA PHE A 173 -11.12 -19.21 -1.85
C PHE A 173 -12.12 -19.54 -2.98
N GLY A 174 -12.68 -20.76 -3.00
CA GLY A 174 -13.67 -21.19 -4.00
C GLY A 174 -13.07 -21.60 -5.34
N GLY A 175 -11.77 -21.84 -5.40
CA GLY A 175 -11.08 -22.40 -6.56
C GLY A 175 -11.18 -23.93 -6.63
N GLY A 176 -10.80 -24.52 -7.76
CA GLY A 176 -10.75 -25.99 -7.92
C GLY A 176 -12.03 -26.66 -8.41
N SER A 177 -13.12 -25.95 -8.57
CA SER A 177 -14.29 -26.38 -9.34
C SER A 177 -14.54 -25.32 -10.38
N GLY A 178 -14.55 -25.67 -11.67
CA GLY A 178 -14.77 -24.75 -12.79
C GLY A 178 -16.13 -24.03 -12.71
N VAL A 179 -16.32 -23.25 -11.67
CA VAL A 179 -17.49 -22.41 -11.47
C VAL A 179 -17.20 -21.08 -12.16
N ALA A 180 -17.91 -20.83 -13.25
CA ALA A 180 -18.03 -19.51 -13.83
C ALA A 180 -18.31 -18.50 -12.71
N LEU A 181 -17.50 -17.44 -12.65
CA LEU A 181 -17.62 -16.34 -11.70
C LEU A 181 -19.00 -15.69 -11.83
N THR A 182 -19.96 -16.16 -11.04
CA THR A 182 -21.18 -15.41 -10.76
C THR A 182 -20.85 -14.48 -9.60
N ALA A 183 -20.97 -13.17 -9.84
CA ALA A 183 -20.71 -12.13 -8.86
C ALA A 183 -21.38 -12.45 -7.51
N PRO A 184 -20.64 -12.39 -6.37
CA PRO A 184 -21.26 -12.60 -5.08
C PRO A 184 -22.25 -11.48 -4.77
N THR A 185 -23.43 -11.87 -4.34
CA THR A 185 -24.48 -10.99 -3.81
C THR A 185 -23.93 -10.15 -2.68
N GLN A 186 -24.01 -8.83 -2.82
CA GLN A 186 -23.51 -7.84 -1.86
C GLN A 186 -24.14 -8.06 -0.47
N THR A 187 -23.37 -8.55 0.47
CA THR A 187 -23.63 -8.28 1.88
C THR A 187 -23.04 -6.92 2.17
N LYS A 188 -23.89 -5.93 2.47
CA LYS A 188 -23.44 -4.58 2.87
C LYS A 188 -22.53 -4.71 4.09
N ALA A 189 -21.23 -4.58 3.91
CA ALA A 189 -20.31 -4.40 5.03
C ALA A 189 -20.63 -3.04 5.68
N ASP A 190 -21.01 -3.07 6.95
CA ASP A 190 -21.18 -1.88 7.76
C ASP A 190 -19.84 -1.15 7.84
N LYS A 191 -19.84 0.09 7.36
CA LYS A 191 -18.66 0.96 7.44
C LYS A 191 -18.28 1.17 8.90
N PRO A 192 -17.05 0.90 9.33
CA PRO A 192 -16.62 1.24 10.68
C PRO A 192 -16.72 2.74 10.88
N LYS A 193 -17.57 3.18 11.81
CA LYS A 193 -17.70 4.60 12.19
C LYS A 193 -16.49 5.00 13.02
N VAL A 194 -15.47 5.57 12.39
CA VAL A 194 -14.35 6.21 13.09
C VAL A 194 -14.88 7.48 13.78
N LYS A 195 -14.93 7.46 15.10
CA LYS A 195 -15.28 8.65 15.91
C LYS A 195 -14.12 9.64 15.86
N ARG A 196 -14.22 10.67 15.02
CA ARG A 196 -13.29 11.81 15.04
C ARG A 196 -13.32 12.51 16.39
N LYS A 197 -12.20 12.48 17.13
CA LYS A 197 -11.99 13.40 18.27
C LYS A 197 -11.83 14.82 17.73
N LYS A 198 -12.82 15.69 18.01
CA LYS A 198 -12.73 17.13 17.70
C LYS A 198 -11.50 17.72 18.44
N LYS A 199 -10.52 18.25 17.70
CA LYS A 199 -9.46 19.07 18.27
C LYS A 199 -10.11 20.28 18.96
N LYS A 200 -9.88 20.42 20.27
CA LYS A 200 -10.28 21.61 21.04
C LYS A 200 -9.51 22.81 20.46
N LYS A 201 -10.25 23.83 19.98
CA LYS A 201 -9.66 25.13 19.67
C LYS A 201 -9.11 25.71 20.96
N ALA A 202 -7.87 26.20 20.95
CA ALA A 202 -7.30 27.00 22.02
C ALA A 202 -8.08 28.32 22.16
N PRO A 203 -8.28 28.81 23.38
CA PRO A 203 -8.96 30.08 23.58
C PRO A 203 -8.09 31.23 23.04
N ALA A 204 -8.70 32.12 22.25
CA ALA A 204 -8.10 33.37 21.85
C ALA A 204 -7.98 34.26 23.13
N GLY A 205 -6.74 34.49 23.57
CA GLY A 205 -6.43 35.49 24.56
C GLY A 205 -6.57 36.87 23.93
N GLY A 206 -7.55 37.62 24.35
CA GLY A 206 -7.61 39.05 24.10
C GLY A 206 -6.89 39.82 25.20
N CYS A 207 -6.09 40.77 24.81
CA CYS A 207 -5.91 42.09 25.38
C CYS A 207 -5.21 42.93 24.35
#